data_749c8cc7b95cf855e9597bf6a6b0ce14
#
_entry.id   749c8cc7b95cf855e9597bf6a6b0ce14
#
_cell.length_a   1.000
_cell.length_b   1.000
_cell.length_c   1.000
_cell.angle_alpha   90.00
_cell.angle_beta   90.00
_cell.angle_gamma   90.00
#
_symmetry.space_group_name_H-M   'P 1'
#
loop_
_entity.id
_entity.type
_entity.pdbx_description
1 polymer ?
#
loop_
_entity_poly.entity_id
_entity_poly.type
_entity_poly.pdbx_seq_one_letter_code
_entity_poly.pdbx_strand_id
1 'polypeptide(L)'
;MKIQMTFKVPVAFMYGQLIRSAQEDIKAHTGREVLTGSLNGFSYKKKWANGMTGTLTITHAIANQRYAYELDTDRDHYTVDYQLSDAGDNKTALHYTETIEGKTAKGKANNRTAGFLLNWQRKHRFKKMSRQMAAQYTA
;
A
#
# COMPACT_ATOMS: atom_id res chain seq x y z
N MET A 1 11.49 -3.76 -2.49
CA MET A 1 11.74 -2.49 -1.79
C MET A 1 11.32 -2.61 -0.35
N LYS A 2 12.19 -2.22 0.56
CA LYS A 2 11.91 -2.23 2.00
C LYS A 2 12.16 -0.86 2.57
N ILE A 3 11.22 -0.37 3.39
CA ILE A 3 11.33 0.94 4.04
C ILE A 3 10.98 0.77 5.52
N GLN A 4 11.76 1.41 6.39
CA GLN A 4 11.46 1.52 7.82
C GLN A 4 11.33 2.99 8.16
N MET A 5 10.24 3.35 8.84
CA MET A 5 9.96 4.72 9.25
C MET A 5 9.34 4.73 10.65
N THR A 6 9.54 5.84 11.35
CA THR A 6 8.87 6.11 12.62
C THR A 6 8.12 7.43 12.50
N PHE A 7 6.85 7.44 12.95
CA PHE A 7 6.00 8.61 12.89
C PHE A 7 5.56 9.01 14.30
N LYS A 8 5.48 10.31 14.55
CA LYS A 8 5.03 10.86 15.85
C LYS A 8 3.50 10.92 15.91
N VAL A 9 2.84 9.82 15.60
CA VAL A 9 1.40 9.67 15.62
C VAL A 9 1.04 8.30 16.18
N PRO A 10 -0.16 8.13 16.80
CA PRO A 10 -0.57 6.81 17.31
C PRO A 10 -0.77 5.80 16.18
N VAL A 11 -0.52 4.52 16.48
CA VAL A 11 -0.67 3.44 15.50
C VAL A 11 -2.10 3.33 14.98
N ALA A 12 -3.10 3.59 15.81
CA ALA A 12 -4.50 3.59 15.38
C ALA A 12 -4.78 4.64 14.31
N PHE A 13 -4.14 5.80 14.40
CA PHE A 13 -4.27 6.85 13.39
C PHE A 13 -3.65 6.42 12.06
N MET A 14 -2.42 5.90 12.09
CA MET A 14 -1.74 5.45 10.86
C MET A 14 -2.49 4.31 10.18
N TYR A 15 -2.94 3.33 10.94
CA TYR A 15 -3.73 2.23 10.41
C TYR A 15 -5.05 2.76 9.81
N GLY A 16 -5.72 3.67 10.50
CA GLY A 16 -6.95 4.29 10.03
C GLY A 16 -6.78 5.02 8.70
N GLN A 17 -5.64 5.69 8.49
CA GLN A 17 -5.33 6.36 7.22
C GLN A 17 -5.19 5.35 6.06
N LEU A 18 -4.50 4.23 6.31
CA LEU A 18 -4.34 3.18 5.31
C LEU A 18 -5.69 2.55 4.94
N ILE A 19 -6.52 2.27 5.94
CA ILE A 19 -7.85 1.69 5.71
C ILE A 19 -8.76 2.66 4.98
N ARG A 20 -8.74 3.94 5.33
CA ARG A 20 -9.52 4.96 4.63
C ARG A 20 -9.12 5.07 3.16
N SER A 21 -7.80 5.05 2.88
CA SER A 21 -7.30 5.04 1.50
C SER A 21 -7.81 3.84 0.72
N ALA A 22 -7.83 2.66 1.34
CA ALA A 22 -8.36 1.45 0.71
C ALA A 22 -9.85 1.57 0.42
N GLN A 23 -10.63 2.06 1.39
CA GLN A 23 -12.08 2.26 1.23
C GLN A 23 -12.40 3.26 0.12
N GLU A 24 -11.66 4.37 0.05
CA GLU A 24 -11.82 5.38 -0.99
C GLU A 24 -11.48 4.82 -2.37
N ASP A 25 -10.43 4.03 -2.49
CA ASP A 25 -10.04 3.40 -3.76
C ASP A 25 -11.10 2.40 -4.23
N ILE A 26 -11.61 1.57 -3.32
CA ILE A 26 -12.69 0.63 -3.63
C ILE A 26 -13.93 1.37 -4.14
N LYS A 27 -14.33 2.44 -3.47
CA LYS A 27 -15.48 3.25 -3.85
C LYS A 27 -15.28 3.89 -5.23
N ALA A 28 -14.08 4.40 -5.50
CA ALA A 28 -13.75 5.02 -6.79
C ALA A 28 -13.83 4.04 -7.94
N HIS A 29 -13.44 2.78 -7.74
CA HIS A 29 -13.40 1.77 -8.81
C HIS A 29 -14.66 0.90 -8.90
N THR A 30 -15.42 0.75 -7.82
CA THR A 30 -16.58 -0.17 -7.78
C THR A 30 -17.90 0.51 -7.45
N GLY A 31 -17.86 1.73 -6.92
CA GLY A 31 -19.03 2.42 -6.38
C GLY A 31 -19.53 1.87 -5.05
N ARG A 32 -18.85 0.86 -4.49
CA ARG A 32 -19.26 0.21 -3.24
C ARG A 32 -18.57 0.84 -2.04
N GLU A 33 -19.30 0.93 -0.94
CA GLU A 33 -18.74 1.27 0.37
C GLU A 33 -18.53 -0.02 1.15
N VAL A 34 -17.27 -0.29 1.53
CA VAL A 34 -16.90 -1.50 2.26
C VAL A 34 -16.51 -1.13 3.69
N LEU A 35 -17.15 -1.77 4.66
CA LEU A 35 -16.85 -1.54 6.07
C LEU A 35 -15.48 -2.10 6.44
N THR A 36 -14.86 -1.51 7.45
CA THR A 36 -13.52 -1.91 7.91
C THR A 36 -13.42 -3.41 8.20
N GLY A 37 -14.43 -3.99 8.85
CA GLY A 37 -14.44 -5.42 9.16
C GLY A 37 -14.58 -6.36 7.97
N SER A 38 -14.91 -5.82 6.80
CA SER A 38 -15.08 -6.61 5.56
C SER A 38 -13.91 -6.48 4.59
N LEU A 39 -12.88 -5.74 4.95
CA LEU A 39 -11.74 -5.51 4.06
C LEU A 39 -10.81 -6.71 3.95
N ASN A 40 -10.64 -7.48 5.00
CA ASN A 40 -9.74 -8.64 4.98
C ASN A 40 -10.26 -9.69 3.99
N GLY A 41 -9.46 -9.99 2.98
CA GLY A 41 -9.85 -10.91 1.90
C GLY A 41 -10.67 -10.28 0.78
N PHE A 42 -10.96 -8.98 0.84
CA PHE A 42 -11.77 -8.31 -0.18
C PHE A 42 -10.96 -8.14 -1.48
N SER A 43 -11.61 -8.45 -2.60
CA SER A 43 -10.99 -8.37 -3.93
C SER A 43 -11.83 -7.50 -4.85
N TYR A 44 -11.18 -6.66 -5.67
CA TYR A 44 -11.88 -5.81 -6.62
C TYR A 44 -11.03 -5.52 -7.85
N LYS A 45 -11.70 -5.17 -8.94
CA LYS A 45 -11.04 -4.83 -10.18
C LYS A 45 -10.75 -3.33 -10.26
N LYS A 46 -9.55 -3.00 -10.74
CA LYS A 46 -9.12 -1.63 -10.99
C LYS A 46 -8.90 -1.42 -12.48
N LYS A 47 -9.23 -0.22 -12.93
CA LYS A 47 -8.97 0.21 -14.31
C LYS A 47 -8.31 1.57 -14.27
N TRP A 48 -7.16 1.68 -14.96
CA TRP A 48 -6.43 2.93 -15.05
C TRP A 48 -6.78 3.69 -16.34
N ALA A 49 -6.46 5.00 -16.36
CA ALA A 49 -6.77 5.88 -17.48
C ALA A 49 -6.14 5.43 -18.81
N ASN A 50 -5.00 4.73 -18.74
CA ASN A 50 -4.32 4.19 -19.92
C ASN A 50 -4.94 2.89 -20.46
N GLY A 51 -6.05 2.44 -19.89
CA GLY A 51 -6.73 1.20 -20.28
C GLY A 51 -6.22 -0.06 -19.60
N MET A 52 -5.16 0.01 -18.81
CA MET A 52 -4.71 -1.13 -18.01
C MET A 52 -5.74 -1.52 -16.98
N THR A 53 -5.86 -2.83 -16.74
CA THR A 53 -6.74 -3.38 -15.72
C THR A 53 -5.94 -4.32 -14.82
N GLY A 54 -6.43 -4.49 -13.60
CA GLY A 54 -5.84 -5.41 -12.65
C GLY A 54 -6.84 -5.80 -11.58
N THR A 55 -6.50 -6.80 -10.78
CA THR A 55 -7.29 -7.24 -9.63
C THR A 55 -6.47 -7.00 -8.37
N LEU A 56 -7.04 -6.23 -7.44
CA LEU A 56 -6.43 -6.01 -6.13
C LEU A 56 -7.14 -6.87 -5.10
N THR A 57 -6.38 -7.63 -4.33
CA THR A 57 -6.89 -8.45 -3.24
C THR A 57 -6.22 -8.02 -1.94
N ILE A 58 -7.02 -7.60 -0.97
CA ILE A 58 -6.53 -7.27 0.37
C ILE A 58 -6.30 -8.58 1.11
N THR A 59 -5.05 -8.95 1.31
CA THR A 59 -4.69 -10.23 1.93
C THR A 59 -4.73 -10.16 3.45
N HIS A 60 -4.42 -9.00 4.02
CA HIS A 60 -4.44 -8.79 5.47
C HIS A 60 -4.94 -7.39 5.79
N ALA A 61 -5.89 -7.32 6.71
CA ALA A 61 -6.35 -6.07 7.32
C ALA A 61 -6.58 -6.35 8.80
N ILE A 62 -5.50 -6.25 9.58
CA ILE A 62 -5.48 -6.55 11.01
C ILE A 62 -5.27 -5.25 11.77
N ALA A 63 -6.25 -4.88 12.59
CA ALA A 63 -6.30 -3.58 13.24
C ALA A 63 -4.99 -3.24 13.96
N ASN A 64 -4.44 -2.07 13.62
CA ASN A 64 -3.23 -1.50 14.22
C ASN A 64 -1.97 -2.35 14.07
N GLN A 65 -1.99 -3.36 13.19
CA GLN A 65 -0.87 -4.28 13.03
C GLN A 65 -0.43 -4.44 11.59
N ARG A 66 -1.37 -4.66 10.66
CA ARG A 66 -0.97 -5.02 9.30
C ARG A 66 -2.04 -4.65 8.28
N TYR A 67 -1.59 -4.06 7.19
CA TYR A 67 -2.38 -3.89 5.98
C TYR A 67 -1.54 -4.38 4.80
N ALA A 68 -2.03 -5.39 4.09
CA ALA A 68 -1.30 -5.99 2.99
C ALA A 68 -2.24 -6.31 1.83
N TYR A 69 -1.75 -6.17 0.61
CA TYR A 69 -2.52 -6.51 -0.57
C TYR A 69 -1.63 -7.02 -1.69
N GLU A 70 -2.26 -7.69 -2.64
CA GLU A 70 -1.67 -8.10 -3.90
C GLU A 70 -2.41 -7.43 -5.04
N LEU A 71 -1.67 -6.99 -6.04
CA LEU A 71 -2.23 -6.42 -7.27
C LEU A 71 -1.73 -7.22 -8.46
N ASP A 72 -2.66 -7.85 -9.16
CA ASP A 72 -2.37 -8.70 -10.30
C ASP A 72 -2.82 -8.02 -11.58
N THR A 73 -1.86 -7.74 -12.47
CA THR A 73 -2.11 -7.15 -13.79
C THR A 73 -1.62 -8.12 -14.86
N ASP A 74 -1.87 -7.81 -16.13
CA ASP A 74 -1.38 -8.62 -17.25
C ASP A 74 0.15 -8.66 -17.32
N ARG A 75 0.81 -7.62 -16.83
CA ARG A 75 2.26 -7.46 -16.96
C ARG A 75 3.03 -7.84 -15.71
N ASP A 76 2.46 -7.58 -14.54
CA ASP A 76 3.17 -7.65 -13.28
C ASP A 76 2.28 -8.18 -12.17
N HIS A 77 2.92 -8.73 -11.15
CA HIS A 77 2.30 -9.07 -9.88
C HIS A 77 2.98 -8.27 -8.77
N TYR A 78 2.21 -7.47 -8.05
CA TYR A 78 2.69 -6.63 -6.94
C TYR A 78 2.25 -7.23 -5.63
N THR A 79 3.16 -7.26 -4.67
CA THR A 79 2.84 -7.59 -3.28
C THR A 79 3.26 -6.43 -2.40
N VAL A 80 2.33 -5.91 -1.61
CA VAL A 80 2.56 -4.76 -0.73
C VAL A 80 2.18 -5.13 0.69
N ASP A 81 3.05 -4.83 1.64
CA ASP A 81 2.85 -5.16 3.05
C ASP A 81 3.25 -3.99 3.93
N TYR A 82 2.28 -3.48 4.70
CA TYR A 82 2.48 -2.47 5.74
C TYR A 82 2.39 -3.18 7.08
N GLN A 83 3.48 -3.24 7.82
CA GLN A 83 3.49 -3.76 9.18
C GLN A 83 3.70 -2.60 10.15
N LEU A 84 2.77 -2.45 11.08
CA LEU A 84 2.73 -1.35 12.04
C LEU A 84 2.94 -1.90 13.45
N SER A 85 3.65 -1.14 14.27
CA SER A 85 3.78 -1.44 15.68
C SER A 85 3.82 -0.14 16.48
N ASP A 86 3.38 -0.23 17.73
CA ASP A 86 3.45 0.88 18.67
C ASP A 86 4.91 1.01 19.13
N ALA A 87 5.51 2.17 18.86
CA ALA A 87 6.90 2.47 19.25
C ALA A 87 7.00 3.22 20.58
N GLY A 88 5.89 3.33 21.33
CA GLY A 88 5.82 4.08 22.58
C GLY A 88 5.59 5.58 22.35
N ASP A 89 5.11 6.28 23.37
CA ASP A 89 4.92 7.75 23.35
C ASP A 89 4.10 8.25 22.17
N ASN A 90 3.03 7.54 21.81
CA ASN A 90 2.19 7.85 20.63
C ASN A 90 2.98 7.91 19.33
N LYS A 91 3.96 7.02 19.18
CA LYS A 91 4.74 6.86 17.95
C LYS A 91 4.42 5.54 17.29
N THR A 92 4.51 5.53 15.98
CA THR A 92 4.29 4.33 15.16
C THR A 92 5.56 3.96 14.43
N ALA A 93 5.97 2.70 14.54
CA ALA A 93 7.01 2.12 13.69
C ALA A 93 6.34 1.44 12.51
N LEU A 94 6.81 1.76 11.31
CA LEU A 94 6.31 1.19 10.05
C LEU A 94 7.42 0.41 9.36
N HIS A 95 7.10 -0.84 9.01
CA HIS A 95 7.91 -1.66 8.10
C HIS A 95 7.10 -1.87 6.83
N TYR A 96 7.56 -1.29 5.74
CA TYR A 96 6.90 -1.40 4.44
C TYR A 96 7.74 -2.28 3.52
N THR A 97 7.10 -3.26 2.90
CA THR A 97 7.74 -4.13 1.92
C THR A 97 6.90 -4.13 0.64
N GLU A 98 7.58 -4.00 -0.49
CA GLU A 98 6.95 -4.08 -1.81
C GLU A 98 7.80 -4.97 -2.71
N THR A 99 7.17 -5.93 -3.36
CA THR A 99 7.81 -6.77 -4.36
C THR A 99 7.03 -6.68 -5.68
N ILE A 100 7.76 -6.73 -6.79
CA ILE A 100 7.18 -6.69 -8.12
C ILE A 100 7.77 -7.84 -8.91
N GLU A 101 6.91 -8.71 -9.45
CA GLU A 101 7.32 -9.80 -10.33
C GLU A 101 6.75 -9.56 -11.72
N GLY A 102 7.63 -9.44 -12.71
CA GLY A 102 7.22 -9.35 -14.10
C GLY A 102 6.76 -10.70 -14.63
N LYS A 103 5.60 -10.73 -15.29
CA LYS A 103 5.02 -11.94 -15.88
C LYS A 103 5.57 -12.24 -17.26
N THR A 104 6.07 -11.22 -17.98
CA THR A 104 6.61 -11.37 -19.34
C THR A 104 8.11 -11.14 -19.33
N ALA A 105 8.81 -11.66 -20.34
CA ALA A 105 10.24 -11.43 -20.48
C ALA A 105 10.58 -9.94 -20.55
N LYS A 106 9.75 -9.15 -21.23
CA LYS A 106 9.91 -7.70 -21.31
C LYS A 106 9.72 -7.01 -19.97
N GLY A 107 8.70 -7.41 -19.21
CA GLY A 107 8.46 -6.90 -17.87
C GLY A 107 9.60 -7.22 -16.91
N LYS A 108 10.10 -8.46 -16.96
CA LYS A 108 11.26 -8.88 -16.16
C LYS A 108 12.52 -8.10 -16.50
N ALA A 109 12.78 -7.89 -17.80
CA ALA A 109 13.93 -7.11 -18.27
C ALA A 109 13.82 -5.65 -17.81
N ASN A 110 12.65 -5.03 -17.95
CA ASN A 110 12.43 -3.65 -17.50
C ASN A 110 12.64 -3.51 -15.98
N ASN A 111 12.18 -4.48 -15.20
CA ASN A 111 12.38 -4.47 -13.74
C ASN A 111 13.85 -4.58 -13.36
N ARG A 112 14.66 -5.31 -14.14
CA ARG A 112 16.10 -5.41 -13.92
C ARG A 112 16.84 -4.13 -14.28
N THR A 113 16.57 -3.57 -15.46
CA THR A 113 17.32 -2.43 -16.00
C THR A 113 16.99 -1.11 -15.33
N ALA A 114 15.73 -0.93 -14.92
CA ALA A 114 15.25 0.28 -14.27
C ALA A 114 15.20 0.19 -12.74
N GLY A 115 15.49 -0.99 -12.18
CA GLY A 115 15.22 -1.30 -10.78
C GLY A 115 15.84 -0.35 -9.78
N PHE A 116 17.10 0.06 -10.00
CA PHE A 116 17.80 0.93 -9.04
C PHE A 116 17.20 2.33 -8.97
N LEU A 117 17.03 2.99 -10.13
CA LEU A 117 16.49 4.36 -10.19
C LEU A 117 15.03 4.40 -9.78
N LEU A 118 14.24 3.42 -10.24
CA LEU A 118 12.81 3.35 -9.90
C LEU A 118 12.62 3.10 -8.40
N ASN A 119 13.43 2.23 -7.79
CA ASN A 119 13.37 1.99 -6.35
C ASN A 119 13.66 3.25 -5.55
N TRP A 120 14.67 4.03 -5.96
CA TRP A 120 15.02 5.28 -5.28
C TRP A 120 13.86 6.29 -5.35
N GLN A 121 13.27 6.50 -6.54
CA GLN A 121 12.15 7.41 -6.72
C GLN A 121 10.91 6.95 -5.94
N ARG A 122 10.63 5.65 -5.93
CA ARG A 122 9.49 5.08 -5.23
C ARG A 122 9.63 5.22 -3.72
N LYS A 123 10.84 4.99 -3.18
CA LYS A 123 11.11 5.23 -1.77
C LYS A 123 10.89 6.68 -1.38
N HIS A 124 11.37 7.60 -2.22
CA HIS A 124 11.22 9.02 -1.96
C HIS A 124 9.75 9.46 -1.95
N ARG A 125 8.97 9.03 -2.94
CA ARG A 125 7.52 9.30 -3.00
C ARG A 125 6.80 8.69 -1.80
N PHE A 126 7.12 7.47 -1.46
CA PHE A 126 6.50 6.77 -0.33
C PHE A 126 6.73 7.52 0.98
N LYS A 127 7.97 7.90 1.24
CA LYS A 127 8.31 8.65 2.45
C LYS A 127 7.58 9.98 2.52
N LYS A 128 7.50 10.69 1.41
CA LYS A 128 6.78 11.96 1.33
C LYS A 128 5.29 11.78 1.60
N MET A 129 4.66 10.80 0.96
CA MET A 129 3.24 10.47 1.14
C MET A 129 2.94 10.09 2.59
N SER A 130 3.78 9.25 3.19
CA SER A 130 3.61 8.80 4.56
C SER A 130 3.74 9.93 5.56
N ARG A 131 4.68 10.86 5.34
CA ARG A 131 4.81 12.07 6.17
C ARG A 131 3.59 12.98 6.03
N GLN A 132 3.03 13.10 4.84
CA GLN A 132 1.81 13.88 4.63
C GLN A 132 0.61 13.27 5.34
N MET A 133 0.49 11.94 5.34
CA MET A 133 -0.53 11.24 6.13
C MET A 133 -0.40 11.54 7.62
N ALA A 134 0.81 11.43 8.15
CA ALA A 134 1.08 11.69 9.56
C ALA A 134 0.81 13.15 9.94
N ALA A 135 1.08 14.09 9.02
CA ALA A 135 0.85 15.52 9.26
C ALA A 135 -0.63 15.88 9.42
N GLN A 136 -1.55 15.02 9.02
CA GLN A 136 -2.99 15.22 9.20
C GLN A 136 -3.46 14.92 10.64
N TYR A 137 -2.60 14.34 11.46
CA TYR A 137 -2.96 14.04 12.84
C TYR A 137 -3.04 15.31 13.68
N THR A 138 -4.18 15.48 14.33
CA THR A 138 -4.39 16.55 15.32
C THR A 138 -4.63 15.87 16.68
N ALA A 139 -3.80 16.21 17.62
CA ALA A 139 -3.86 15.64 18.98
C ALA A 139 -5.12 16.13 19.74
#